data_e731e99cf071c923511d6875c5b737ee
#
_entry.id   e731e99cf071c923511d6875c5b737ee
#
_cell.length_a   1.000
_cell.length_b   1.000
_cell.length_c   1.000
_cell.angle_alpha   90.00
_cell.angle_beta   90.00
_cell.angle_gamma   90.00
#
_symmetry.space_group_name_H-M   'P 1'
#
loop_
_entity.id
_entity.type
_entity.pdbx_description
1 polymer ?
#
loop_
_entity_poly.entity_id
_entity_poly.type
_entity_poly.pdbx_seq_one_letter_code
_entity_poly.pdbx_strand_id
1 'polypeptide(L)'
;MHAIYEGTLKHTRIKPKKHAFQYRVHMLYLDLDDLVEVFSNNLFWSYNRFNLGCFLRTDYFGNPKDSLKKSIQDEIKKNLNFKHHGKIFVLTSPRYFGYCFNPVSFYYCFNTKNKLEAILSHITNTPWNENHVYVHDCRGLNQSMKSFEFKKNFHVSPFMPMNIKYEWTFNEPGKEIVVSMNNIHKQEFIFNASMRLDRKAFHSQSLNRLLLKFPPETFKTIIAIYWNALCLKFKHVPFFSHP
;
A
#
# COMPACT_ATOMS: atom_id res chain seq x y z
N MET A 1 -10.68 9.88 11.82
CA MET A 1 -9.81 11.03 11.49
C MET A 1 -9.13 10.75 10.15
N HIS A 2 -9.60 11.38 9.08
CA HIS A 2 -9.13 11.14 7.71
C HIS A 2 -7.97 12.06 7.35
N ALA A 3 -7.15 11.66 6.38
CA ALA A 3 -6.06 12.48 5.84
C ALA A 3 -5.78 12.13 4.37
N ILE A 4 -5.18 13.06 3.67
CA ILE A 4 -4.46 12.82 2.42
C ILE A 4 -2.98 12.75 2.79
N TYR A 5 -2.25 11.80 2.23
CA TYR A 5 -0.81 11.71 2.36
C TYR A 5 -0.19 11.87 0.97
N GLU A 6 0.69 12.85 0.80
CA GLU A 6 1.37 13.14 -0.47
C GLU A 6 2.89 13.06 -0.27
N GLY A 7 3.60 12.47 -1.22
CA GLY A 7 5.05 12.38 -1.14
C GLY A 7 5.68 11.59 -2.27
N THR A 8 6.65 10.77 -1.94
CA THR A 8 7.45 10.05 -2.93
C THR A 8 7.57 8.57 -2.60
N LEU A 9 7.58 7.76 -3.65
CA LEU A 9 7.96 6.36 -3.62
C LEU A 9 9.24 6.21 -4.44
N LYS A 10 10.29 5.66 -3.81
CA LYS A 10 11.59 5.41 -4.42
C LYS A 10 11.85 3.91 -4.46
N HIS A 11 12.27 3.43 -5.61
CA HIS A 11 12.78 2.08 -5.80
C HIS A 11 14.28 2.14 -6.09
N THR A 12 15.06 1.37 -5.36
CA THR A 12 16.51 1.31 -5.52
C THR A 12 16.96 -0.15 -5.62
N ARG A 13 17.35 -0.57 -6.79
CA ARG A 13 18.00 -1.86 -7.00
C ARG A 13 19.50 -1.68 -6.85
N ILE A 14 20.12 -2.56 -6.07
CA ILE A 14 21.56 -2.59 -5.82
C ILE A 14 22.20 -3.71 -6.64
N LYS A 15 21.59 -4.90 -6.64
CA LYS A 15 22.08 -6.09 -7.34
C LYS A 15 21.00 -6.70 -8.25
N PRO A 16 21.40 -7.40 -9.32
CA PRO A 16 22.75 -7.57 -9.86
C PRO A 16 23.29 -6.31 -10.58
N LYS A 17 22.41 -5.38 -10.98
CA LYS A 17 22.74 -4.11 -11.63
C LYS A 17 22.06 -2.95 -10.92
N LYS A 18 22.80 -1.88 -10.66
CA LYS A 18 22.25 -0.67 -10.04
C LYS A 18 21.19 -0.02 -10.95
N HIS A 19 20.02 0.24 -10.37
CA HIS A 19 18.94 0.96 -11.03
C HIS A 19 18.04 1.60 -9.97
N ALA A 20 17.78 2.89 -10.11
CA ALA A 20 16.93 3.62 -9.17
C ALA A 20 15.98 4.52 -9.94
N PHE A 21 14.75 4.65 -9.42
CA PHE A 21 13.76 5.59 -9.89
C PHE A 21 12.86 6.03 -8.75
N GLN A 22 12.22 7.17 -8.94
CA GLN A 22 11.34 7.78 -7.95
C GLN A 22 10.17 8.44 -8.67
N TYR A 23 8.99 8.39 -8.06
CA TYR A 23 7.81 9.09 -8.53
C TYR A 23 6.98 9.62 -7.37
N ARG A 24 6.16 10.62 -7.67
CA ARG A 24 5.22 11.17 -6.69
C ARG A 24 4.05 10.22 -6.51
N VAL A 25 3.62 10.09 -5.27
CA VAL A 25 2.45 9.30 -4.90
C VAL A 25 1.58 10.08 -3.92
N HIS A 26 0.30 9.81 -3.95
CA HIS A 26 -0.63 10.26 -2.94
C HIS A 26 -1.58 9.13 -2.60
N MET A 27 -1.95 9.06 -1.34
CA MET A 27 -2.81 8.03 -0.80
C MET A 27 -3.82 8.66 0.16
N LEU A 28 -5.00 8.07 0.25
CA LEU A 28 -6.00 8.42 1.24
C LEU A 28 -5.80 7.56 2.48
N TYR A 29 -5.86 8.20 3.64
CA TYR A 29 -5.88 7.55 4.95
C TYR A 29 -7.28 7.70 5.52
N LEU A 30 -8.04 6.60 5.57
CA LEU A 30 -9.47 6.57 5.83
C LEU A 30 -9.80 5.63 6.99
N ASP A 31 -10.64 6.06 7.92
CA ASP A 31 -11.28 5.21 8.92
C ASP A 31 -12.30 4.31 8.23
N LEU A 32 -12.21 3.00 8.42
CA LEU A 32 -13.13 2.05 7.79
C LEU A 32 -14.56 2.13 8.33
N ASP A 33 -14.74 2.72 9.50
CA ASP A 33 -16.08 2.91 10.10
C ASP A 33 -16.85 4.06 9.44
N ASP A 34 -16.14 5.03 8.83
CA ASP A 34 -16.74 6.28 8.34
C ASP A 34 -16.78 6.35 6.79
N LEU A 35 -16.46 5.28 6.05
CA LEU A 35 -16.30 5.30 4.59
C LEU A 35 -17.50 5.85 3.82
N VAL A 36 -18.72 5.62 4.30
CA VAL A 36 -19.93 6.13 3.67
C VAL A 36 -20.02 7.66 3.85
N GLU A 37 -19.77 8.14 5.06
CA GLU A 37 -19.89 9.56 5.42
C GLU A 37 -18.80 10.41 4.78
N VAL A 38 -17.59 9.86 4.65
CA VAL A 38 -16.42 10.54 4.09
C VAL A 38 -16.68 11.13 2.70
N PHE A 39 -17.46 10.44 1.89
CA PHE A 39 -17.73 10.82 0.51
C PHE A 39 -19.16 11.34 0.29
N SER A 40 -20.03 11.31 1.30
CA SER A 40 -21.47 11.66 1.16
C SER A 40 -21.71 13.08 0.67
N ASN A 41 -20.88 14.03 1.10
CA ASN A 41 -20.99 15.45 0.79
C ASN A 41 -20.06 15.91 -0.35
N ASN A 42 -19.55 14.99 -1.16
CA ASN A 42 -18.69 15.35 -2.29
C ASN A 42 -19.31 14.92 -3.62
N LEU A 43 -19.52 15.87 -4.51
CA LEU A 43 -20.15 15.63 -5.82
C LEU A 43 -19.31 14.70 -6.71
N PHE A 44 -17.99 14.76 -6.60
CA PHE A 44 -17.05 14.07 -7.50
C PHE A 44 -16.46 12.79 -6.90
N TRP A 45 -16.80 12.47 -5.65
CA TRP A 45 -16.32 11.30 -4.93
C TRP A 45 -17.48 10.46 -4.39
N SER A 46 -17.30 9.16 -4.34
CA SER A 46 -18.33 8.24 -3.84
C SER A 46 -17.76 6.98 -3.21
N TYR A 47 -18.58 6.36 -2.36
CA TYR A 47 -18.36 5.02 -1.84
C TYR A 47 -19.29 4.02 -2.55
N ASN A 48 -18.73 2.89 -3.00
CA ASN A 48 -19.44 1.79 -3.70
C ASN A 48 -20.31 2.21 -4.89
N ARG A 49 -20.02 3.34 -5.49
CA ARG A 49 -20.70 3.84 -6.70
C ARG A 49 -19.67 4.47 -7.63
N PHE A 50 -19.86 4.33 -8.94
CA PHE A 50 -19.02 4.99 -9.94
C PHE A 50 -19.05 6.51 -9.78
N ASN A 51 -17.87 7.14 -9.82
CA ASN A 51 -17.69 8.58 -9.84
C ASN A 51 -16.27 8.90 -10.39
N LEU A 52 -15.91 10.20 -10.51
CA LEU A 52 -14.57 10.63 -10.92
C LEU A 52 -13.50 10.09 -9.94
N GLY A 53 -13.75 10.17 -8.63
CA GLY A 53 -13.02 9.44 -7.61
C GLY A 53 -13.97 8.51 -6.87
N CYS A 54 -13.59 7.26 -6.66
CA CYS A 54 -14.45 6.37 -5.87
C CYS A 54 -13.67 5.30 -5.11
N PHE A 55 -14.22 4.94 -3.97
CA PHE A 55 -13.76 3.81 -3.17
C PHE A 55 -14.74 2.66 -3.40
N LEU A 56 -14.35 1.65 -4.19
CA LEU A 56 -15.17 0.47 -4.42
C LEU A 56 -14.68 -0.68 -3.53
N ARG A 57 -15.59 -1.29 -2.77
CA ARG A 57 -15.27 -2.41 -1.87
C ARG A 57 -14.57 -3.57 -2.60
N THR A 58 -14.90 -3.78 -3.87
CA THR A 58 -14.32 -4.83 -4.72
C THR A 58 -12.83 -4.66 -5.03
N ASP A 59 -12.27 -3.48 -4.84
CA ASP A 59 -10.86 -3.19 -5.11
C ASP A 59 -9.94 -3.56 -3.91
N TYR A 60 -10.53 -4.00 -2.79
CA TYR A 60 -9.83 -4.20 -1.53
C TYR A 60 -9.94 -5.64 -1.02
N PHE A 61 -9.12 -5.93 -0.01
CA PHE A 61 -8.97 -7.26 0.57
C PHE A 61 -10.29 -7.90 1.03
N GLY A 62 -10.36 -9.23 0.86
CA GLY A 62 -11.42 -10.08 1.38
C GLY A 62 -12.65 -10.17 0.49
N ASN A 63 -13.68 -10.86 0.97
CA ASN A 63 -14.93 -11.04 0.23
C ASN A 63 -15.69 -9.71 0.12
N PRO A 64 -16.04 -9.24 -1.10
CA PRO A 64 -16.78 -8.00 -1.29
C PRO A 64 -18.17 -7.95 -0.64
N LYS A 65 -18.74 -9.09 -0.31
CA LYS A 65 -20.03 -9.20 0.40
C LYS A 65 -19.91 -8.86 1.89
N ASP A 66 -18.71 -9.00 2.47
CA ASP A 66 -18.41 -8.62 3.84
C ASP A 66 -17.92 -7.16 3.91
N SER A 67 -18.09 -6.50 5.06
CA SER A 67 -17.44 -5.21 5.27
C SER A 67 -15.91 -5.39 5.23
N LEU A 68 -15.21 -4.36 4.75
CA LEU A 68 -13.75 -4.40 4.70
C LEU A 68 -13.14 -4.56 6.09
N LYS A 69 -13.72 -3.88 7.10
CA LYS A 69 -13.31 -4.00 8.51
C LYS A 69 -13.40 -5.45 8.99
N LYS A 70 -14.51 -6.13 8.71
CA LYS A 70 -14.69 -7.55 9.08
C LYS A 70 -13.61 -8.43 8.41
N SER A 71 -13.38 -8.26 7.12
CA SER A 71 -12.34 -9.02 6.40
C SER A 71 -10.96 -8.86 7.02
N ILE A 72 -10.60 -7.63 7.44
CA ILE A 72 -9.32 -7.35 8.12
C ILE A 72 -9.29 -7.99 9.51
N GLN A 73 -10.37 -7.90 10.28
CA GLN A 73 -10.46 -8.51 11.61
C GLN A 73 -10.34 -10.04 11.55
N ASP A 74 -10.99 -10.67 10.56
CA ASP A 74 -10.91 -12.11 10.36
C ASP A 74 -9.48 -12.55 9.98
N GLU A 75 -8.77 -11.76 9.16
CA GLU A 75 -7.39 -12.05 8.78
C GLU A 75 -6.41 -11.85 9.96
N ILE A 76 -6.63 -10.84 10.82
CA ILE A 76 -5.89 -10.70 12.08
C ILE A 76 -6.09 -11.92 12.96
N LYS A 77 -7.36 -12.33 13.16
CA LYS A 77 -7.67 -13.49 13.99
C LYS A 77 -7.01 -14.75 13.47
N LYS A 78 -7.00 -14.97 12.16
CA LYS A 78 -6.39 -16.12 11.50
C LYS A 78 -4.87 -16.17 11.69
N ASN A 79 -4.16 -15.04 11.55
CA ASN A 79 -2.69 -15.00 11.56
C ASN A 79 -2.10 -14.72 12.94
N LEU A 80 -2.76 -13.94 13.79
CA LEU A 80 -2.22 -13.49 15.09
C LEU A 80 -2.97 -14.05 16.30
N ASN A 81 -4.01 -14.85 16.05
CA ASN A 81 -4.77 -15.57 17.06
C ASN A 81 -5.43 -14.69 18.13
N PHE A 82 -5.83 -13.45 17.77
CA PHE A 82 -6.62 -12.57 18.63
C PHE A 82 -7.75 -11.85 17.88
N LYS A 83 -8.80 -11.43 18.60
CA LYS A 83 -9.89 -10.63 18.05
C LYS A 83 -9.56 -9.15 18.17
N HIS A 84 -9.52 -8.46 17.06
CA HIS A 84 -9.37 -7.01 17.02
C HIS A 84 -10.72 -6.31 17.18
N HIS A 85 -10.80 -5.31 18.08
CA HIS A 85 -12.06 -4.60 18.39
C HIS A 85 -11.99 -3.08 18.19
N GLY A 86 -10.84 -2.57 17.79
CA GLY A 86 -10.63 -1.14 17.70
C GLY A 86 -10.87 -0.57 16.30
N LYS A 87 -10.28 0.60 16.05
CA LYS A 87 -10.36 1.29 14.77
C LYS A 87 -9.37 0.71 13.77
N ILE A 88 -9.78 0.67 12.52
CA ILE A 88 -8.93 0.27 11.40
C ILE A 88 -8.92 1.41 10.40
N PHE A 89 -7.73 1.87 10.07
CA PHE A 89 -7.52 2.86 9.02
C PHE A 89 -6.85 2.21 7.83
N VAL A 90 -7.31 2.54 6.63
CA VAL A 90 -6.65 2.13 5.39
C VAL A 90 -5.87 3.29 4.78
N LEU A 91 -4.61 3.06 4.42
CA LEU A 91 -3.80 3.91 3.57
C LEU A 91 -3.78 3.30 2.18
N THR A 92 -4.37 3.98 1.19
CA THR A 92 -4.61 3.39 -0.13
C THR A 92 -4.78 4.43 -1.23
N SER A 93 -4.62 4.00 -2.48
CA SER A 93 -5.00 4.77 -3.67
C SER A 93 -6.35 4.29 -4.17
N PRO A 94 -7.41 5.09 -4.09
CA PRO A 94 -8.74 4.71 -4.59
C PRO A 94 -8.78 4.75 -6.12
N ARG A 95 -9.93 4.42 -6.68
CA ARG A 95 -10.19 4.45 -8.12
C ARG A 95 -10.36 5.88 -8.61
N TYR A 96 -9.75 6.21 -9.75
CA TYR A 96 -9.87 7.51 -10.41
C TYR A 96 -10.33 7.31 -11.86
N PHE A 97 -11.36 8.03 -12.27
CA PHE A 97 -11.93 7.96 -13.62
C PHE A 97 -12.20 6.52 -14.10
N GLY A 98 -12.70 5.68 -13.17
CA GLY A 98 -12.96 4.27 -13.43
C GLY A 98 -11.73 3.35 -13.38
N TYR A 99 -10.52 3.88 -13.30
CA TYR A 99 -9.28 3.08 -13.25
C TYR A 99 -8.73 2.97 -11.83
N CYS A 100 -8.43 1.75 -11.40
CA CYS A 100 -7.79 1.46 -10.11
C CYS A 100 -6.32 1.07 -10.35
N PHE A 101 -5.40 1.88 -9.85
CA PHE A 101 -3.99 1.55 -9.78
C PHE A 101 -3.54 1.60 -8.32
N ASN A 102 -3.66 0.47 -7.64
CA ASN A 102 -3.39 0.36 -6.22
C ASN A 102 -2.53 -0.88 -5.92
N PRO A 103 -1.21 -0.82 -6.17
CA PRO A 103 -0.32 -1.96 -5.96
C PRO A 103 -0.17 -2.36 -4.49
N VAL A 104 -0.49 -1.47 -3.55
CA VAL A 104 -0.44 -1.76 -2.12
C VAL A 104 -1.43 -0.91 -1.33
N SER A 105 -2.12 -1.56 -0.38
CA SER A 105 -2.86 -0.90 0.69
C SER A 105 -2.32 -1.35 2.03
N PHE A 106 -2.19 -0.40 2.97
CA PHE A 106 -1.80 -0.69 4.34
C PHE A 106 -2.98 -0.47 5.28
N TYR A 107 -3.27 -1.45 6.13
CA TYR A 107 -4.30 -1.31 7.15
C TYR A 107 -3.64 -1.19 8.52
N TYR A 108 -3.82 -0.04 9.17
CA TYR A 108 -3.32 0.25 10.51
C TYR A 108 -4.43 -0.03 11.51
N CYS A 109 -4.24 -1.02 12.36
CA CYS A 109 -5.25 -1.53 13.28
C CYS A 109 -4.90 -1.09 14.72
N PHE A 110 -5.69 -0.16 15.26
CA PHE A 110 -5.51 0.40 16.60
C PHE A 110 -6.52 -0.20 17.56
N ASN A 111 -6.10 -0.53 18.78
CA ASN A 111 -7.02 -0.98 19.82
C ASN A 111 -7.88 0.14 20.38
N THR A 112 -8.77 -0.21 21.31
CA THR A 112 -9.66 0.75 21.99
C THR A 112 -8.95 1.82 22.80
N LYS A 113 -7.63 1.64 23.09
CA LYS A 113 -6.75 2.60 23.77
C LYS A 113 -5.87 3.39 22.78
N ASN A 114 -6.21 3.38 21.47
CA ASN A 114 -5.45 4.00 20.38
C ASN A 114 -3.97 3.54 20.28
N LYS A 115 -3.65 2.32 20.69
CA LYS A 115 -2.33 1.73 20.46
C LYS A 115 -2.39 0.85 19.22
N LEU A 116 -1.37 0.94 18.36
CA LEU A 116 -1.25 0.11 17.15
C LEU A 116 -1.01 -1.35 17.55
N GLU A 117 -1.90 -2.26 17.12
CA GLU A 117 -1.83 -3.70 17.40
C GLU A 117 -1.37 -4.52 16.22
N ALA A 118 -1.73 -4.09 15.00
CA ALA A 118 -1.33 -4.80 13.79
C ALA A 118 -1.24 -3.85 12.59
N ILE A 119 -0.39 -4.21 11.63
CA ILE A 119 -0.36 -3.62 10.29
C ILE A 119 -0.58 -4.76 9.30
N LEU A 120 -1.52 -4.60 8.37
CA LEU A 120 -1.68 -5.51 7.25
C LEU A 120 -1.22 -4.82 5.98
N SER A 121 -0.43 -5.52 5.17
CA SER A 121 0.06 -5.05 3.88
C SER A 121 -0.59 -5.89 2.78
N HIS A 122 -1.62 -5.34 2.14
CA HIS A 122 -2.31 -5.97 1.02
C HIS A 122 -1.65 -5.53 -0.28
N ILE A 123 -1.00 -6.47 -0.96
CA ILE A 123 -0.22 -6.25 -2.19
C ILE A 123 -0.96 -6.87 -3.36
N THR A 124 -1.06 -6.12 -4.46
CA THR A 124 -1.56 -6.63 -5.74
C THR A 124 -0.45 -6.54 -6.77
N ASN A 125 -0.13 -7.65 -7.43
CA ASN A 125 0.81 -7.64 -8.54
C ASN A 125 0.11 -7.19 -9.83
N THR A 126 0.66 -6.19 -10.48
CA THR A 126 0.05 -5.56 -11.65
C THR A 126 -0.06 -6.49 -12.86
N PRO A 127 0.93 -7.36 -13.20
CA PRO A 127 0.83 -8.16 -14.41
C PRO A 127 -0.23 -9.27 -14.35
N TRP A 128 -0.46 -9.85 -13.16
CA TRP A 128 -1.33 -11.02 -12.99
C TRP A 128 -2.60 -10.75 -12.20
N ASN A 129 -2.72 -9.57 -11.62
CA ASN A 129 -3.84 -9.16 -10.75
C ASN A 129 -4.09 -10.12 -9.56
N GLU A 130 -3.03 -10.78 -9.11
CA GLU A 130 -3.06 -11.59 -7.90
C GLU A 130 -2.79 -10.72 -6.68
N ASN A 131 -3.26 -11.15 -5.53
CA ASN A 131 -3.09 -10.41 -4.30
C ASN A 131 -2.62 -11.30 -3.14
N HIS A 132 -1.92 -10.68 -2.19
CA HIS A 132 -1.43 -11.32 -0.99
C HIS A 132 -1.44 -10.35 0.18
N VAL A 133 -1.65 -10.86 1.39
CA VAL A 133 -1.61 -10.06 2.61
C VAL A 133 -0.52 -10.57 3.54
N TYR A 134 0.35 -9.66 3.97
CA TYR A 134 1.25 -9.87 5.09
C TYR A 134 0.68 -9.21 6.33
N VAL A 135 0.67 -9.94 7.45
CA VAL A 135 0.15 -9.46 8.73
C VAL A 135 1.31 -9.30 9.71
N HIS A 136 1.47 -8.08 10.25
CA HIS A 136 2.56 -7.72 11.14
C HIS A 136 1.99 -7.47 12.55
N ASP A 137 2.48 -8.21 13.54
CA ASP A 137 2.11 -8.04 14.95
C ASP A 137 2.86 -6.86 15.56
N CYS A 138 2.13 -5.81 15.93
CA CYS A 138 2.71 -4.60 16.52
C CYS A 138 2.58 -4.56 18.05
N ARG A 139 1.94 -5.57 18.67
CA ARG A 139 1.72 -5.60 20.12
C ARG A 139 3.05 -5.66 20.87
N GLY A 140 3.17 -4.84 21.92
CA GLY A 140 4.39 -4.76 22.71
C GLY A 140 5.55 -3.98 22.07
N LEU A 141 5.42 -3.53 20.81
CA LEU A 141 6.44 -2.73 20.15
C LEU A 141 6.24 -1.25 20.46
N ASN A 142 7.15 -0.66 21.23
CA ASN A 142 7.12 0.75 21.64
C ASN A 142 8.03 1.65 20.78
N GLN A 143 8.82 1.07 19.86
CA GLN A 143 9.71 1.84 18.98
C GLN A 143 8.91 2.69 18.01
N SER A 144 9.42 3.88 17.68
CA SER A 144 8.84 4.78 16.66
C SER A 144 8.80 4.16 15.27
N MET A 145 9.83 3.36 14.95
CA MET A 145 9.90 2.54 13.73
C MET A 145 9.77 1.07 14.11
N LYS A 146 8.78 0.39 13.54
CA LYS A 146 8.52 -1.04 13.76
C LYS A 146 9.07 -1.84 12.59
N SER A 147 9.98 -2.77 12.85
CA SER A 147 10.64 -3.59 11.83
C SER A 147 10.20 -5.05 11.93
N PHE A 148 9.96 -5.66 10.77
CA PHE A 148 9.47 -7.04 10.64
C PHE A 148 10.28 -7.78 9.58
N GLU A 149 10.78 -8.95 9.95
CA GLU A 149 11.53 -9.82 9.06
C GLU A 149 10.72 -11.08 8.74
N PHE A 150 10.59 -11.41 7.48
CA PHE A 150 9.84 -12.59 7.02
C PHE A 150 10.30 -13.06 5.64
N LYS A 151 9.95 -14.30 5.27
CA LYS A 151 10.22 -14.83 3.94
C LYS A 151 9.25 -14.27 2.92
N LYS A 152 9.73 -14.03 1.70
CA LYS A 152 8.89 -13.68 0.57
C LYS A 152 8.03 -14.87 0.16
N ASN A 153 6.70 -14.72 0.23
CA ASN A 153 5.73 -15.74 -0.15
C ASN A 153 4.88 -15.36 -1.37
N PHE A 154 5.16 -14.20 -1.98
CA PHE A 154 4.36 -13.69 -3.08
C PHE A 154 5.22 -13.16 -4.23
N HIS A 155 4.89 -13.55 -5.47
CA HIS A 155 5.63 -13.15 -6.66
C HIS A 155 5.12 -11.78 -7.17
N VAL A 156 5.81 -10.71 -6.77
CA VAL A 156 5.43 -9.31 -7.10
C VAL A 156 6.02 -8.83 -8.41
N SER A 157 7.21 -9.32 -8.79
CA SER A 157 7.95 -8.81 -9.95
C SER A 157 8.79 -9.90 -10.58
N PRO A 158 8.78 -10.01 -11.92
CA PRO A 158 9.58 -11.00 -12.63
C PRO A 158 11.11 -10.74 -12.55
N PHE A 159 11.54 -9.60 -12.03
CA PHE A 159 12.94 -9.27 -11.82
C PHE A 159 13.42 -9.52 -10.39
N MET A 160 12.65 -10.26 -9.59
CA MET A 160 12.97 -10.59 -8.20
C MET A 160 12.80 -12.08 -7.93
N PRO A 161 13.84 -12.78 -7.41
CA PRO A 161 13.70 -14.18 -7.03
C PRO A 161 12.72 -14.38 -5.89
N MET A 162 12.20 -15.60 -5.74
CA MET A 162 11.33 -15.96 -4.60
C MET A 162 12.12 -16.22 -3.32
N ASN A 163 13.31 -16.80 -3.42
CA ASN A 163 14.14 -17.14 -2.25
C ASN A 163 14.86 -15.92 -1.70
N ILE A 164 14.10 -14.98 -1.14
CA ILE A 164 14.60 -13.77 -0.47
C ILE A 164 13.87 -13.54 0.86
N LYS A 165 14.55 -12.84 1.76
CA LYS A 165 14.01 -12.34 3.00
C LYS A 165 13.58 -10.90 2.83
N TYR A 166 12.43 -10.56 3.37
CA TYR A 166 11.94 -9.20 3.50
C TYR A 166 12.31 -8.66 4.90
N GLU A 167 12.73 -7.42 4.93
CA GLU A 167 12.80 -6.59 6.13
C GLU A 167 11.97 -5.33 5.86
N TRP A 168 10.80 -5.24 6.49
CA TRP A 168 9.89 -4.12 6.31
C TRP A 168 9.79 -3.29 7.56
N THR A 169 9.82 -1.98 7.38
CA THR A 169 9.82 -1.03 8.49
C THR A 169 8.70 -0.01 8.28
N PHE A 170 7.97 0.27 9.36
CA PHE A 170 6.83 1.19 9.36
C PHE A 170 6.93 2.12 10.57
N ASN A 171 6.51 3.39 10.41
CA ASN A 171 6.12 4.22 11.54
C ASN A 171 4.60 4.20 11.74
N GLU A 172 4.14 4.69 12.88
CA GLU A 172 2.73 4.98 13.07
C GLU A 172 2.32 6.21 12.26
N PRO A 173 1.09 6.23 11.67
CA PRO A 173 0.58 7.38 10.93
C PRO A 173 0.49 8.63 11.81
N GLY A 174 1.16 9.70 11.40
CA GLY A 174 1.21 10.98 12.12
C GLY A 174 1.34 12.15 11.16
N LYS A 175 2.30 13.04 11.41
CA LYS A 175 2.66 14.13 10.48
C LYS A 175 3.22 13.59 9.17
N GLU A 176 3.85 12.44 9.23
CA GLU A 176 4.37 11.72 8.07
C GLU A 176 4.09 10.21 8.20
N ILE A 177 4.07 9.52 7.06
CA ILE A 177 4.13 8.06 6.97
C ILE A 177 5.42 7.69 6.24
N VAL A 178 6.19 6.78 6.85
CA VAL A 178 7.39 6.20 6.28
C VAL A 178 7.23 4.68 6.24
N VAL A 179 7.40 4.13 5.06
CA VAL A 179 7.45 2.68 4.85
C VAL A 179 8.71 2.35 4.09
N SER A 180 9.50 1.41 4.58
CA SER A 180 10.68 0.90 3.89
C SER A 180 10.60 -0.61 3.78
N MET A 181 10.86 -1.13 2.59
CA MET A 181 10.80 -2.56 2.26
C MET A 181 12.13 -2.98 1.66
N ASN A 182 12.98 -3.62 2.47
CA ASN A 182 14.26 -4.17 2.03
C ASN A 182 14.09 -5.62 1.58
N ASN A 183 14.70 -5.95 0.46
CA ASN A 183 14.83 -7.31 -0.05
C ASN A 183 16.27 -7.80 0.16
N ILE A 184 16.41 -8.90 0.88
CA ILE A 184 17.69 -9.46 1.29
C ILE A 184 17.84 -10.84 0.65
N HIS A 185 18.92 -11.05 -0.09
CA HIS A 185 19.31 -12.34 -0.65
C HIS A 185 20.72 -12.71 -0.20
N LYS A 186 20.90 -13.90 0.38
CA LYS A 186 22.21 -14.37 0.91
C LYS A 186 22.89 -13.33 1.81
N GLN A 187 22.12 -12.74 2.75
CA GLN A 187 22.55 -11.71 3.68
C GLN A 187 22.96 -10.35 3.06
N GLU A 188 22.70 -10.14 1.78
CA GLU A 188 22.98 -8.88 1.10
C GLU A 188 21.71 -8.16 0.70
N PHE A 189 21.72 -6.83 0.85
CA PHE A 189 20.65 -5.98 0.34
C PHE A 189 20.70 -5.92 -1.18
N ILE A 190 19.61 -6.36 -1.84
CA ILE A 190 19.53 -6.39 -3.30
C ILE A 190 18.59 -5.34 -3.86
N PHE A 191 17.59 -4.92 -3.06
CA PHE A 191 16.58 -3.95 -3.47
C PHE A 191 15.93 -3.29 -2.25
N ASN A 192 15.56 -2.03 -2.42
CA ASN A 192 14.76 -1.28 -1.45
C ASN A 192 13.62 -0.56 -2.18
N ALA A 193 12.42 -0.64 -1.63
CA ALA A 193 11.31 0.25 -1.93
C ALA A 193 11.04 1.11 -0.68
N SER A 194 11.14 2.42 -0.79
CA SER A 194 10.88 3.34 0.32
C SER A 194 9.86 4.40 -0.07
N MET A 195 8.90 4.60 0.82
CA MET A 195 7.83 5.57 0.68
C MET A 195 7.87 6.54 1.85
N ARG A 196 7.84 7.84 1.54
CA ARG A 196 7.72 8.91 2.53
C ARG A 196 6.63 9.86 2.09
N LEU A 197 5.63 10.02 2.93
CA LEU A 197 4.43 10.79 2.66
C LEU A 197 4.16 11.77 3.79
N ASP A 198 3.86 13.02 3.45
CA ASP A 198 3.48 14.07 4.40
C ASP A 198 1.95 14.17 4.49
N ARG A 199 1.47 14.37 5.71
CA ARG A 199 0.04 14.55 5.98
C ARG A 199 -0.48 15.88 5.45
N LYS A 200 -1.61 15.83 4.75
CA LYS A 200 -2.37 16.98 4.27
C LYS A 200 -3.80 16.94 4.83
N ALA A 201 -4.41 18.10 4.93
CA ALA A 201 -5.79 18.21 5.39
C ALA A 201 -6.76 17.47 4.44
N PHE A 202 -7.72 16.78 5.04
CA PHE A 202 -8.77 16.08 4.31
C PHE A 202 -10.03 16.94 4.29
N HIS A 203 -10.33 17.53 3.15
CA HIS A 203 -11.56 18.28 2.88
C HIS A 203 -11.89 18.21 1.39
N SER A 204 -13.12 18.55 1.00
CA SER A 204 -13.63 18.40 -0.36
C SER A 204 -12.74 19.07 -1.42
N GLN A 205 -12.20 20.27 -1.15
CA GLN A 205 -11.28 20.94 -2.08
C GLN A 205 -9.97 20.18 -2.28
N SER A 206 -9.39 19.61 -1.20
CA SER A 206 -8.17 18.80 -1.28
C SER A 206 -8.41 17.53 -2.07
N LEU A 207 -9.53 16.84 -1.82
CA LEU A 207 -9.94 15.66 -2.60
C LEU A 207 -10.12 15.98 -4.08
N ASN A 208 -10.85 17.06 -4.39
CA ASN A 208 -11.11 17.45 -5.78
C ASN A 208 -9.81 17.86 -6.51
N ARG A 209 -8.85 18.45 -5.80
CA ARG A 209 -7.51 18.73 -6.36
C ARG A 209 -6.77 17.46 -6.79
N LEU A 210 -6.98 16.33 -6.12
CA LEU A 210 -6.38 15.06 -6.53
C LEU A 210 -6.90 14.60 -7.90
N LEU A 211 -8.18 14.86 -8.22
CA LEU A 211 -8.75 14.52 -9.53
C LEU A 211 -8.05 15.26 -10.68
N LEU A 212 -7.55 16.46 -10.44
CA LEU A 212 -6.80 17.24 -11.44
C LEU A 212 -5.34 16.78 -11.54
N LYS A 213 -4.73 16.38 -10.44
CA LYS A 213 -3.32 15.95 -10.40
C LYS A 213 -3.12 14.50 -10.89
N PHE A 214 -4.10 13.64 -10.62
CA PHE A 214 -3.90 12.19 -10.71
C PHE A 214 -3.81 11.63 -12.13
N PRO A 215 -4.64 12.00 -13.11
CA PRO A 215 -4.56 11.38 -14.43
C PRO A 215 -3.17 11.48 -15.07
N PRO A 216 -2.51 12.66 -15.07
CA PRO A 216 -1.16 12.77 -15.62
C PRO A 216 -0.14 11.94 -14.84
N GLU A 217 -0.25 11.86 -13.50
CA GLU A 217 0.70 11.13 -12.66
C GLU A 217 0.53 9.61 -12.80
N THR A 218 -0.70 9.11 -12.93
CA THR A 218 -0.96 7.68 -13.15
C THR A 218 -0.42 7.22 -14.49
N PHE A 219 -0.71 7.95 -15.56
CA PHE A 219 -0.16 7.63 -16.88
C PHE A 219 1.36 7.66 -16.89
N LYS A 220 1.98 8.67 -16.27
CA LYS A 220 3.44 8.74 -16.10
C LYS A 220 3.97 7.54 -15.31
N THR A 221 3.28 7.13 -14.25
CA THR A 221 3.69 5.99 -13.43
C THR A 221 3.62 4.68 -14.21
N ILE A 222 2.53 4.46 -14.95
CA ILE A 222 2.37 3.26 -15.79
C ILE A 222 3.45 3.23 -16.87
N ILE A 223 3.65 4.31 -17.60
CA ILE A 223 4.72 4.42 -18.60
C ILE A 223 6.09 4.18 -17.95
N ALA A 224 6.34 4.77 -16.78
CA ALA A 224 7.58 4.57 -16.05
C ALA A 224 7.80 3.12 -15.62
N ILE A 225 6.77 2.40 -15.21
CA ILE A 225 6.87 0.96 -14.86
C ILE A 225 7.34 0.16 -16.07
N TYR A 226 6.68 0.31 -17.22
CA TYR A 226 7.07 -0.41 -18.45
C TYR A 226 8.46 0.02 -18.94
N TRP A 227 8.77 1.31 -18.89
CA TRP A 227 10.10 1.83 -19.22
C TRP A 227 11.18 1.25 -18.32
N ASN A 228 10.96 1.22 -17.00
CA ASN A 228 11.92 0.62 -16.07
C ASN A 228 12.07 -0.88 -16.27
N ALA A 229 10.99 -1.59 -16.59
CA ALA A 229 11.04 -3.02 -16.95
C ALA A 229 11.91 -3.23 -18.22
N LEU A 230 11.73 -2.40 -19.25
CA LEU A 230 12.54 -2.41 -20.45
C LEU A 230 14.02 -2.12 -20.18
N CYS A 231 14.29 -1.09 -19.35
CA CYS A 231 15.65 -0.76 -18.90
C CYS A 231 16.33 -1.93 -18.16
N LEU A 232 15.59 -2.63 -17.30
CA LEU A 232 16.12 -3.81 -16.58
C LEU A 232 16.41 -4.96 -17.55
N LYS A 233 15.57 -5.16 -18.55
CA LYS A 233 15.80 -6.16 -19.62
C LYS A 233 17.08 -5.82 -20.41
N PHE A 234 17.27 -4.58 -20.84
CA PHE A 234 18.49 -4.15 -21.52
C PHE A 234 19.76 -4.22 -20.64
N LYS A 235 19.61 -4.09 -19.34
CA LYS A 235 20.70 -4.30 -18.37
C LYS A 235 20.98 -5.78 -18.10
N HIS A 236 20.32 -6.71 -18.81
CA HIS A 236 20.43 -8.15 -18.60
C HIS A 236 20.19 -8.59 -17.14
N VAL A 237 19.23 -7.96 -16.47
CA VAL A 237 18.79 -8.41 -15.15
C VAL A 237 18.02 -9.73 -15.33
N PRO A 238 18.32 -10.78 -14.53
CA PRO A 238 17.64 -12.05 -14.64
C PRO A 238 16.12 -11.92 -14.57
N PHE A 239 15.44 -12.63 -15.44
CA PHE A 239 13.98 -12.74 -15.48
C PHE A 239 13.57 -14.06 -14.83
N PHE A 240 12.66 -14.01 -13.88
CA PHE A 240 12.11 -15.17 -13.19
C PHE A 240 10.68 -15.36 -13.67
N SER A 241 10.37 -16.54 -14.21
CA SER A 241 9.01 -16.89 -14.59
C SER A 241 8.10 -16.89 -13.35
N HIS A 242 6.82 -16.68 -13.59
CA HIS A 242 5.80 -16.84 -12.55
C HIS A 242 5.78 -18.32 -12.12
N PRO A 243 5.78 -18.62 -10.79
CA PRO A 243 5.74 -20.01 -10.29
C PRO A 243 4.47 -20.73 -10.65
#